data_b54b60cdc43c4dbaa89d5b61d617eb6a
#
_entry.id   b54b60cdc43c4dbaa89d5b61d617eb6a
#
_cell.length_a   1.000
_cell.length_b   1.000
_cell.length_c   1.000
_cell.angle_alpha   90.00
_cell.angle_beta   90.00
_cell.angle_gamma   90.00
#
_symmetry.space_group_name_H-M   'P 1'
#
loop_
_entity.id
_entity.type
_entity.pdbx_description
1 polymer ?
#
loop_
_entity_poly.entity_id
_entity_poly.type
_entity_poly.pdbx_seq_one_letter_code
_entity_poly.pdbx_strand_id
1 'polypeptide(L)'
;MTIKYHVNGLYVKKDGDLYQIGLSGKGQDDVGDVMFCDLVKQEGYLSKGDTIMGVEGAKAVTDFTAPFDGQIVAANQAIEDQPDLLNSSSQEENWILKLQEVKEEDFNRLSDQVWPEEDD
;
A
#
# COMPACT_ATOMS: atom_id res chain seq x y z
N MET A 1 -16.80 -3.03 6.08
CA MET A 1 -15.50 -2.56 5.59
C MET A 1 -14.48 -2.65 6.72
N THR A 2 -13.34 -3.29 6.47
CA THR A 2 -12.32 -3.52 7.47
C THR A 2 -10.98 -3.01 6.97
N ILE A 3 -10.23 -2.32 7.82
CA ILE A 3 -8.89 -1.80 7.48
C ILE A 3 -7.89 -2.46 8.40
N LYS A 4 -6.80 -2.98 7.82
CA LYS A 4 -5.67 -3.53 8.56
C LYS A 4 -4.38 -2.92 8.02
N TYR A 5 -3.28 -3.15 8.72
CA TYR A 5 -2.01 -2.46 8.49
C TYR A 5 -0.85 -3.44 8.45
N HIS A 6 0.08 -3.19 7.54
CA HIS A 6 1.33 -3.93 7.43
C HIS A 6 2.47 -3.10 8.03
N VAL A 7 3.45 -3.78 8.64
CA VAL A 7 4.60 -3.12 9.30
C VAL A 7 5.43 -2.27 8.34
N ASN A 8 5.37 -2.54 7.04
CA ASN A 8 6.12 -1.77 6.04
C ASN A 8 5.52 -0.40 5.71
N GLY A 9 4.38 -0.04 6.32
CA GLY A 9 3.77 1.28 6.09
C GLY A 9 2.63 1.29 5.09
N LEU A 10 2.04 0.14 4.80
CA LEU A 10 0.86 0.03 3.95
C LEU A 10 -0.39 -0.26 4.78
N TYR A 11 -1.54 0.29 4.35
CA TYR A 11 -2.83 -0.18 4.82
C TYR A 11 -3.48 -1.08 3.77
N VAL A 12 -4.39 -1.93 4.20
CA VAL A 12 -5.23 -2.72 3.32
C VAL A 12 -6.68 -2.56 3.79
N LYS A 13 -7.53 -2.07 2.90
CA LYS A 13 -8.95 -1.90 3.15
C LYS A 13 -9.73 -2.97 2.40
N LYS A 14 -10.40 -3.84 3.15
CA LYS A 14 -11.24 -4.89 2.58
C LYS A 14 -12.69 -4.39 2.48
N ASP A 15 -13.24 -4.44 1.28
CA ASP A 15 -14.64 -4.13 1.01
C ASP A 15 -15.19 -5.24 0.11
N GLY A 16 -15.95 -6.18 0.70
CA GLY A 16 -16.37 -7.38 0.00
C GLY A 16 -15.16 -8.22 -0.42
N ASP A 17 -15.03 -8.48 -1.71
CA ASP A 17 -13.89 -9.21 -2.29
C ASP A 17 -12.79 -8.30 -2.85
N LEU A 18 -12.94 -6.98 -2.65
CA LEU A 18 -11.98 -5.99 -3.13
C LEU A 18 -11.06 -5.57 -1.98
N TYR A 19 -9.75 -5.59 -2.24
CA TYR A 19 -8.72 -5.22 -1.27
C TYR A 19 -7.94 -4.03 -1.82
N GLN A 20 -8.07 -2.87 -1.17
CA GLN A 20 -7.37 -1.65 -1.55
C GLN A 20 -6.10 -1.50 -0.71
N ILE A 21 -4.96 -1.37 -1.37
CA ILE A 21 -3.67 -1.11 -0.73
C ILE A 21 -3.34 0.35 -0.90
N GLY A 22 -2.91 1.01 0.18
CA GLY A 22 -2.46 2.40 0.14
C GLY A 22 -1.38 2.68 1.17
N LEU A 23 -0.88 3.91 1.17
CA LEU A 23 0.17 4.34 2.09
C LEU A 23 -0.47 4.73 3.43
N SER A 24 -0.11 4.00 4.50
CA SER A 24 -0.64 4.25 5.84
C SER A 24 0.02 5.47 6.49
N GLY A 25 -0.54 5.90 7.62
CA GLY A 25 0.07 6.97 8.42
C GLY A 25 1.51 6.68 8.79
N LYS A 26 1.82 5.42 9.13
CA LYS A 26 3.20 4.99 9.39
C LYS A 26 4.07 5.16 8.15
N GLY A 27 3.60 4.71 6.99
CA GLY A 27 4.34 4.86 5.75
C GLY A 27 4.57 6.31 5.38
N GLN A 28 3.57 7.16 5.57
CA GLN A 28 3.69 8.61 5.34
C GLN A 28 4.73 9.24 6.26
N ASP A 29 4.73 8.84 7.52
CA ASP A 29 5.71 9.34 8.50
C ASP A 29 7.12 8.87 8.16
N ASP A 30 7.26 7.62 7.74
CA ASP A 30 8.57 7.03 7.41
C ASP A 30 9.23 7.71 6.21
N VAL A 31 8.47 8.06 5.17
CA VAL A 31 9.03 8.63 3.94
C VAL A 31 9.03 10.15 3.92
N GLY A 32 8.16 10.80 4.70
CA GLY A 32 7.98 12.24 4.69
C GLY A 32 7.24 12.71 3.43
N ASP A 33 7.45 13.97 3.04
CA ASP A 33 6.82 14.52 1.83
C ASP A 33 7.29 13.75 0.60
N VAL A 34 6.35 13.19 -0.14
CA VAL A 34 6.66 12.38 -1.33
C VAL A 34 6.92 13.29 -2.51
N MET A 35 8.10 13.12 -3.11
CA MET A 35 8.55 13.91 -4.25
C MET A 35 8.44 13.14 -5.57
N PHE A 36 8.68 11.82 -5.54
CA PHE A 36 8.58 10.95 -6.70
C PHE A 36 7.98 9.61 -6.31
N CYS A 37 7.19 9.06 -7.21
CA CYS A 37 6.61 7.73 -7.07
C CYS A 37 6.68 7.01 -8.41
N ASP A 38 7.15 5.76 -8.37
CA ASP A 38 7.20 4.89 -9.53
C ASP A 38 6.38 3.63 -9.23
N LEU A 39 5.28 3.43 -9.97
CA LEU A 39 4.48 2.21 -9.88
C LEU A 39 5.17 1.11 -10.69
N VAL A 40 5.79 0.18 -9.98
CA VAL A 40 6.56 -0.90 -10.58
C VAL A 40 5.65 -1.98 -11.15
N LYS A 41 4.55 -2.29 -10.45
CA LYS A 41 3.61 -3.32 -10.87
C LYS A 41 2.19 -2.76 -10.88
N GLN A 42 1.56 -2.77 -12.05
CA GLN A 42 0.27 -2.12 -12.27
C GLN A 42 -0.83 -3.08 -12.72
N GLU A 43 -0.47 -4.30 -13.12
CA GLU A 43 -1.43 -5.28 -13.62
C GLU A 43 -0.91 -6.70 -13.43
N GLY A 44 -1.79 -7.66 -13.57
CA GLY A 44 -1.47 -9.06 -13.49
C GLY A 44 -1.53 -9.60 -12.07
N TYR A 45 -0.94 -10.77 -11.87
CA TYR A 45 -0.91 -11.43 -10.58
C TYR A 45 0.25 -10.89 -9.74
N LEU A 46 -0.06 -10.57 -8.48
CA LEU A 46 0.90 -10.03 -7.52
C LEU A 46 1.26 -11.12 -6.53
N SER A 47 2.55 -11.36 -6.34
CA SER A 47 3.04 -12.30 -5.33
C SER A 47 3.59 -11.55 -4.12
N LYS A 48 3.39 -12.10 -2.94
CA LYS A 48 3.95 -11.55 -1.70
C LYS A 48 5.44 -11.26 -1.88
N GLY A 49 5.86 -10.05 -1.52
CA GLY A 49 7.25 -9.61 -1.63
C GLY A 49 7.61 -8.94 -2.95
N ASP A 50 6.72 -9.01 -3.96
CA ASP A 50 6.95 -8.26 -5.20
C ASP A 50 7.00 -6.77 -4.90
N THR A 51 7.93 -6.04 -5.52
CA THR A 51 7.95 -4.58 -5.43
C THR A 51 6.75 -4.02 -6.17
N ILE A 52 5.93 -3.24 -5.48
CA ILE A 52 4.76 -2.60 -6.09
C ILE A 52 5.04 -1.15 -6.43
N MET A 53 5.88 -0.48 -5.67
CA MET A 53 6.08 0.96 -5.79
C MET A 53 7.42 1.37 -5.20
N GLY A 54 8.14 2.24 -5.90
CA GLY A 54 9.28 2.96 -5.34
C GLY A 54 8.86 4.38 -5.01
N VAL A 55 9.25 4.87 -3.84
CA VAL A 55 8.93 6.22 -3.38
C VAL A 55 10.20 6.95 -3.00
N GLU A 56 10.34 8.17 -3.49
CA GLU A 56 11.37 9.10 -3.04
C GLU A 56 10.72 10.21 -2.24
N GLY A 57 10.90 10.16 -0.93
CA GLY A 57 10.38 11.15 -0.01
C GLY A 57 11.47 11.99 0.62
N ALA A 58 11.07 13.04 1.34
CA ALA A 58 12.03 13.94 1.97
C ALA A 58 12.86 13.26 3.06
N LYS A 59 12.31 12.22 3.71
CA LYS A 59 13.00 11.50 4.79
C LYS A 59 13.70 10.22 4.33
N ALA A 60 13.18 9.55 3.31
CA ALA A 60 13.68 8.25 2.89
C ALA A 60 13.32 7.92 1.46
N VAL A 61 14.15 7.06 0.84
CA VAL A 61 13.84 6.38 -0.42
C VAL A 61 13.46 4.95 -0.05
N THR A 62 12.27 4.51 -0.46
CA THR A 62 11.71 3.24 -0.01
C THR A 62 11.05 2.49 -1.16
N ASP A 63 11.32 1.18 -1.22
CA ASP A 63 10.57 0.26 -2.07
C ASP A 63 9.49 -0.41 -1.23
N PHE A 64 8.23 -0.27 -1.64
CA PHE A 64 7.12 -0.94 -0.97
C PHE A 64 6.82 -2.25 -1.67
N THR A 65 6.67 -3.31 -0.89
CA THR A 65 6.45 -4.66 -1.40
C THR A 65 5.06 -5.18 -1.04
N ALA A 66 4.58 -6.13 -1.84
CA ALA A 66 3.27 -6.72 -1.65
C ALA A 66 3.19 -7.45 -0.31
N PRO A 67 2.16 -7.17 0.51
CA PRO A 67 2.00 -7.85 1.79
C PRO A 67 1.43 -9.27 1.66
N PHE A 68 0.89 -9.61 0.50
CA PHE A 68 0.27 -10.91 0.21
C PHE A 68 0.09 -11.09 -1.30
N ASP A 69 -0.37 -12.29 -1.70
CA ASP A 69 -0.69 -12.60 -3.09
C ASP A 69 -2.08 -12.07 -3.47
N GLY A 70 -2.27 -11.73 -4.73
CA GLY A 70 -3.58 -11.34 -5.25
C GLY A 70 -3.53 -10.96 -6.71
N GLN A 71 -4.71 -10.71 -7.26
CA GLN A 71 -4.86 -10.28 -8.66
C GLN A 71 -5.10 -8.78 -8.70
N ILE A 72 -4.25 -8.04 -9.39
CA ILE A 72 -4.40 -6.59 -9.55
C ILE A 72 -5.59 -6.32 -10.48
N VAL A 73 -6.54 -5.49 -10.03
CA VAL A 73 -7.69 -5.07 -10.83
C VAL A 73 -7.67 -3.57 -11.12
N ALA A 74 -6.92 -2.79 -10.37
CA ALA A 74 -6.74 -1.36 -10.62
C ALA A 74 -5.46 -0.85 -10.01
N ALA A 75 -4.86 0.15 -10.65
CA ALA A 75 -3.68 0.87 -10.14
C ALA A 75 -3.95 2.37 -10.21
N ASN A 76 -3.50 3.10 -9.20
CA ASN A 76 -3.69 4.55 -9.12
C ASN A 76 -2.55 5.27 -9.85
N GLN A 77 -2.67 5.41 -11.15
CA GLN A 77 -1.64 6.06 -11.96
C GLN A 77 -1.48 7.55 -11.65
N ALA A 78 -2.48 8.17 -11.02
CA ALA A 78 -2.42 9.58 -10.66
C ALA A 78 -1.27 9.88 -9.68
N ILE A 79 -0.84 8.92 -8.87
CA ILE A 79 0.26 9.12 -7.92
C ILE A 79 1.61 9.29 -8.60
N GLU A 80 1.77 8.84 -9.84
CA GLU A 80 3.00 9.08 -10.62
C GLU A 80 3.08 10.52 -11.11
N ASP A 81 1.94 11.10 -11.50
CA ASP A 81 1.87 12.50 -11.95
C ASP A 81 1.81 13.47 -10.77
N GLN A 82 1.18 13.06 -9.68
CA GLN A 82 0.99 13.85 -8.47
C GLN A 82 1.39 13.02 -7.24
N PRO A 83 2.70 12.87 -6.99
CA PRO A 83 3.18 12.03 -5.87
C PRO A 83 2.68 12.47 -4.49
N ASP A 84 2.37 13.75 -4.31
CA ASP A 84 1.86 14.29 -3.06
C ASP A 84 0.46 13.75 -2.68
N LEU A 85 -0.25 13.10 -3.60
CA LEU A 85 -1.47 12.38 -3.27
C LEU A 85 -1.21 11.31 -2.20
N LEU A 86 0.00 10.74 -2.18
CA LEU A 86 0.38 9.73 -1.19
C LEU A 86 0.49 10.31 0.23
N ASN A 87 0.63 11.63 0.36
CA ASN A 87 0.65 12.29 1.67
C ASN A 87 -0.74 12.67 2.16
N SER A 88 -1.78 12.47 1.35
CA SER A 88 -3.16 12.76 1.74
C SER A 88 -3.64 11.79 2.82
N SER A 89 -4.49 12.29 3.72
CA SER A 89 -5.20 11.43 4.67
C SER A 89 -6.41 10.73 4.05
N SER A 90 -6.80 11.13 2.83
CA SER A 90 -7.93 10.53 2.12
C SER A 90 -7.52 9.25 1.40
N GLN A 91 -8.22 8.15 1.69
CA GLN A 91 -7.98 6.87 1.02
C GLN A 91 -8.43 6.85 -0.44
N GLU A 92 -9.20 7.83 -0.86
CA GLU A 92 -9.55 8.04 -2.27
C GLU A 92 -8.37 8.63 -3.06
N GLU A 93 -7.40 9.22 -2.37
CA GLU A 93 -6.23 9.84 -2.98
C GLU A 93 -4.94 9.03 -2.78
N ASN A 94 -4.75 8.46 -1.60
CA ASN A 94 -3.49 7.81 -1.22
C ASN A 94 -3.43 6.31 -1.55
N TRP A 95 -4.42 5.76 -2.25
CA TRP A 95 -4.41 4.36 -2.62
C TRP A 95 -3.41 4.07 -3.76
N ILE A 96 -2.91 2.85 -3.80
CA ILE A 96 -1.88 2.41 -4.75
C ILE A 96 -2.44 1.38 -5.71
N LEU A 97 -2.96 0.28 -5.18
CA LEU A 97 -3.51 -0.83 -5.95
C LEU A 97 -4.83 -1.32 -5.36
N LYS A 98 -5.66 -1.89 -6.22
CA LYS A 98 -6.84 -2.65 -5.77
C LYS A 98 -6.70 -4.07 -6.28
N LEU A 99 -6.96 -5.04 -5.40
CA LEU A 99 -6.77 -6.46 -5.67
C LEU A 99 -8.06 -7.24 -5.44
N GLN A 100 -8.18 -8.34 -6.17
CA GLN A 100 -9.11 -9.44 -5.90
C GLN A 100 -8.33 -10.73 -5.71
N GLU A 101 -9.02 -11.82 -5.41
CA GLU A 101 -8.40 -13.14 -5.23
C GLU A 101 -7.32 -13.13 -4.14
N VAL A 102 -7.54 -12.38 -3.08
CA VAL A 102 -6.69 -12.36 -1.88
C VAL A 102 -7.24 -13.39 -0.91
N LYS A 103 -6.35 -14.21 -0.34
CA LYS A 103 -6.75 -15.16 0.71
C LYS A 103 -7.13 -14.40 1.97
N GLU A 104 -8.31 -14.66 2.47
CA GLU A 104 -8.81 -13.97 3.68
C GLU A 104 -7.88 -14.18 4.87
N GLU A 105 -7.29 -15.37 4.99
CA GLU A 105 -6.32 -15.66 6.06
C GLU A 105 -5.09 -14.77 6.01
N ASP A 106 -4.62 -14.41 4.81
CA ASP A 106 -3.47 -13.52 4.64
C ASP A 106 -3.81 -12.11 5.10
N PHE A 107 -5.01 -11.63 4.77
CA PHE A 107 -5.51 -10.35 5.24
C PHE A 107 -5.64 -10.33 6.78
N ASN A 108 -6.17 -11.42 7.35
CA ASN A 108 -6.41 -11.51 8.79
C ASN A 108 -5.13 -11.55 9.62
N ARG A 109 -3.98 -11.87 9.01
CA ARG A 109 -2.68 -11.81 9.68
C ARG A 109 -2.14 -10.40 9.85
N LEU A 110 -2.71 -9.43 9.14
CA LEU A 110 -2.28 -8.03 9.26
C LEU A 110 -2.73 -7.45 10.59
N SER A 111 -2.10 -6.34 11.00
CA SER A 111 -2.37 -5.70 12.28
C SER A 111 -3.61 -4.80 12.21
N ASP A 112 -4.32 -4.70 13.32
CA ASP A 112 -5.39 -3.71 13.49
C ASP A 112 -4.85 -2.32 13.86
N GLN A 113 -3.55 -2.22 14.17
CA GLN A 113 -2.90 -0.98 14.61
C GLN A 113 -2.30 -0.23 13.44
N VAL A 114 -2.55 1.09 13.36
CA VAL A 114 -1.97 1.98 12.33
C VAL A 114 -0.44 1.95 12.38
N TRP A 115 0.13 1.82 13.57
CA TRP A 115 1.57 1.64 13.82
C TRP A 115 1.80 0.24 14.36
N PRO A 116 1.86 -0.79 13.50
CA PRO A 116 2.10 -2.15 13.97
C PRO A 116 3.48 -2.27 14.63
N GLU A 117 3.56 -3.10 15.68
CA GLU A 117 4.85 -3.43 16.28
C GLU A 117 5.59 -4.39 15.34
N GLU A 118 6.89 -4.13 15.14
CA GLU A 118 7.74 -5.02 14.38
C GLU A 118 8.21 -6.16 15.31
N ASP A 119 8.15 -7.38 14.78
CA ASP A 119 8.71 -8.53 15.47
C ASP A 119 10.23 -8.50 15.32
N ASP A 120 10.91 -8.65 16.42
CA ASP A 120 12.37 -8.70 16.45
C ASP A 120 12.90 -10.07 16.03
#